data_617fdeff3d10fa42689e607991960fff
#
_entry.id   617fdeff3d10fa42689e607991960fff
#
_cell.length_a   1.000
_cell.length_b   1.000
_cell.length_c   1.000
_cell.angle_alpha   90.00
_cell.angle_beta   90.00
_cell.angle_gamma   90.00
#
_symmetry.space_group_name_H-M   'P 1'
#
loop_
_entity.id
_entity.type
_entity.pdbx_description
1 polymer ?
#
loop_
_entity_poly.entity_id
_entity_poly.type
_entity_poly.pdbx_seq_one_letter_code
_entity_poly.pdbx_strand_id
1 'polypeptide(L)'
;MGEKVRNGGTLGKAPLGYLNVRARDENGREIRTIALDEERAPLIRLAFTEYATGQWTTKRLAAHLHGRGLTTVPTVRKPAKAVTGAQLHRMLRHPYYKGVISFQGVEYPGAHEPLVDEETWSQVQAVLDSHRFGERERQHNHHLKTTVYCGLCGARLLVQNTRNSKGDLYPYFICAKRQRTHDCTFKAVLIDVVEERMSTLYRTIQLSSQD
;
A
#
# COMPACT_ATOMS: atom_id res chain seq x y z
N MET A 1 17.07 26.72 -6.79
CA MET A 1 16.72 25.30 -6.61
C MET A 1 16.79 24.50 -7.90
N GLY A 2 16.30 25.02 -9.03
CA GLY A 2 16.33 24.30 -10.32
C GLY A 2 17.74 23.96 -10.83
N GLU A 3 18.72 24.83 -10.64
CA GLU A 3 20.11 24.58 -11.04
C GLU A 3 20.74 23.42 -10.27
N LYS A 4 20.50 23.33 -8.95
CA LYS A 4 20.98 22.22 -8.14
C LYS A 4 20.45 20.87 -8.64
N VAL A 5 19.18 20.81 -9.06
CA VAL A 5 18.57 19.57 -9.58
C VAL A 5 19.12 19.21 -10.95
N ARG A 6 19.31 20.19 -11.85
CA ARG A 6 19.94 19.94 -13.16
C ARG A 6 21.35 19.35 -13.02
N ASN A 7 22.05 19.73 -11.95
CA ASN A 7 23.35 19.18 -11.60
C ASN A 7 23.28 17.92 -10.75
N GLY A 8 22.11 17.24 -10.69
CA GLY A 8 21.92 15.99 -9.97
C GLY A 8 21.86 16.11 -8.45
N GLY A 9 21.77 17.32 -7.91
CA GLY A 9 21.82 17.56 -6.46
C GLY A 9 20.47 17.34 -5.78
N THR A 10 20.44 16.54 -4.73
CA THR A 10 19.26 16.24 -3.92
C THR A 10 18.70 17.48 -3.22
N LEU A 11 17.37 17.62 -3.24
CA LEU A 11 16.66 18.69 -2.54
C LEU A 11 16.14 18.20 -1.20
N GLY A 12 16.39 18.98 -0.16
CA GLY A 12 15.83 18.73 1.18
C GLY A 12 16.44 17.54 1.90
N LYS A 13 15.58 16.76 2.57
CA LYS A 13 16.00 15.60 3.35
C LYS A 13 16.22 14.39 2.46
N ALA A 14 17.35 13.71 2.64
CA ALA A 14 17.63 12.45 1.97
C ALA A 14 16.56 11.39 2.27
N PRO A 15 16.14 10.60 1.27
CA PRO A 15 15.30 9.42 1.50
C PRO A 15 15.97 8.39 2.42
N LEU A 16 15.17 7.52 3.00
CA LEU A 16 15.67 6.44 3.86
C LEU A 16 16.67 5.56 3.09
N GLY A 17 17.78 5.19 3.70
CA GLY A 17 18.91 4.52 3.06
C GLY A 17 19.99 5.48 2.56
N TYR A 18 19.73 6.79 2.71
CA TYR A 18 20.72 7.85 2.42
C TYR A 18 20.80 8.86 3.57
N LEU A 19 21.95 9.51 3.67
CA LEU A 19 22.26 10.53 4.67
C LEU A 19 22.64 11.85 3.99
N ASN A 20 22.16 12.97 4.53
CA ASN A 20 22.69 14.27 4.18
C ASN A 20 24.03 14.46 4.86
N VAL A 21 25.09 14.63 4.09
CA VAL A 21 26.45 14.84 4.60
C VAL A 21 27.02 16.17 4.11
N ARG A 22 28.01 16.67 4.83
CA ARG A 22 28.82 17.80 4.41
C ARG A 22 30.15 17.26 3.92
N ALA A 23 30.53 17.63 2.70
CA ALA A 23 31.82 17.32 2.10
C ALA A 23 32.52 18.60 1.68
N ARG A 24 33.77 18.52 1.33
CA ARG A 24 34.49 19.63 0.68
C ARG A 24 34.68 19.31 -0.80
N ASP A 25 34.44 20.29 -1.65
CA ASP A 25 34.72 20.18 -3.08
C ASP A 25 36.24 20.31 -3.34
N GLU A 26 36.65 20.16 -4.60
CA GLU A 26 38.03 20.25 -5.04
C GLU A 26 38.68 21.62 -4.70
N ASN A 27 37.85 22.64 -4.49
CA ASN A 27 38.29 23.99 -4.14
C ASN A 27 38.26 24.26 -2.62
N GLY A 28 38.03 23.19 -1.80
CA GLY A 28 37.97 23.27 -0.33
C GLY A 28 36.67 23.88 0.22
N ARG A 29 35.66 24.18 -0.61
CA ARG A 29 34.36 24.74 -0.18
C ARG A 29 33.48 23.65 0.40
N GLU A 30 32.79 23.98 1.49
CA GLU A 30 31.80 23.07 2.09
C GLU A 30 30.58 22.93 1.15
N ILE A 31 30.33 21.72 0.73
CA ILE A 31 29.14 21.35 -0.06
C ILE A 31 28.25 20.37 0.73
N ARG A 32 26.95 20.46 0.52
CA ARG A 32 25.98 19.51 1.05
C ARG A 32 25.70 18.47 -0.01
N THR A 33 26.06 17.23 0.29
CA THR A 33 25.88 16.08 -0.61
C THR A 33 25.16 14.93 0.11
N ILE A 34 25.03 13.82 -0.59
CA ILE A 34 24.35 12.62 -0.11
C ILE A 34 25.37 11.47 -0.05
N ALA A 35 25.33 10.72 1.03
CA ALA A 35 26.06 9.46 1.19
C ALA A 35 25.07 8.32 1.45
N LEU A 36 25.50 7.09 1.23
CA LEU A 36 24.74 5.90 1.62
C LEU A 36 24.70 5.79 3.15
N ASP A 37 23.57 5.35 3.66
CA ASP A 37 23.40 4.95 5.05
C ASP A 37 23.78 3.47 5.18
N GLU A 38 24.97 3.18 5.67
CA GLU A 38 25.53 1.82 5.73
C GLU A 38 24.66 0.83 6.52
N GLU A 39 23.92 1.30 7.51
CA GLU A 39 23.01 0.47 8.29
C GLU A 39 21.72 0.14 7.52
N ARG A 40 21.18 1.11 6.79
CA ARG A 40 19.84 1.03 6.18
C ARG A 40 19.88 0.70 4.70
N ALA A 41 20.88 1.13 3.95
CA ALA A 41 20.97 0.90 2.52
C ALA A 41 20.88 -0.59 2.13
N PRO A 42 21.54 -1.54 2.80
CA PRO A 42 21.39 -2.95 2.51
C PRO A 42 19.96 -3.46 2.71
N LEU A 43 19.28 -2.97 3.76
CA LEU A 43 17.89 -3.35 4.04
C LEU A 43 16.90 -2.75 3.04
N ILE A 44 17.21 -1.58 2.47
CA ILE A 44 16.43 -0.99 1.37
C ILE A 44 16.63 -1.79 0.08
N ARG A 45 17.86 -2.17 -0.27
CA ARG A 45 18.12 -3.07 -1.42
C ARG A 45 17.33 -4.37 -1.27
N LEU A 46 17.39 -5.00 -0.09
CA LEU A 46 16.62 -6.19 0.23
C LEU A 46 15.11 -5.96 0.07
N ALA A 47 14.59 -4.81 0.50
CA ALA A 47 13.17 -4.48 0.35
C ALA A 47 12.70 -4.50 -1.10
N PHE A 48 13.50 -3.96 -2.02
CA PHE A 48 13.21 -3.96 -3.45
C PHE A 48 13.30 -5.37 -4.05
N THR A 49 14.37 -6.11 -3.76
CA THR A 49 14.57 -7.48 -4.24
C THR A 49 13.44 -8.42 -3.79
N GLU A 50 13.11 -8.40 -2.49
CA GLU A 50 12.04 -9.23 -1.94
C GLU A 50 10.67 -8.84 -2.51
N TYR A 51 10.39 -7.54 -2.65
CA TYR A 51 9.11 -7.09 -3.19
C TYR A 51 8.94 -7.41 -4.68
N ALA A 52 10.02 -7.39 -5.46
CA ALA A 52 10.02 -7.76 -6.88
C ALA A 52 9.54 -9.20 -7.12
N THR A 53 9.71 -10.10 -6.14
CA THR A 53 9.20 -11.50 -6.23
C THR A 53 7.68 -11.59 -6.31
N GLY A 54 6.94 -10.53 -5.96
CA GLY A 54 5.48 -10.52 -5.91
C GLY A 54 4.85 -11.29 -4.74
N GLN A 55 5.65 -11.92 -3.87
CA GLN A 55 5.16 -12.75 -2.76
C GLN A 55 4.84 -11.96 -1.49
N TRP A 56 5.19 -10.69 -1.45
CA TRP A 56 5.09 -9.85 -0.27
C TRP A 56 3.99 -8.79 -0.40
N THR A 57 3.21 -8.64 0.67
CA THR A 57 2.46 -7.40 0.88
C THR A 57 3.36 -6.37 1.55
N THR A 58 3.15 -5.08 1.30
CA THR A 58 3.96 -4.01 1.92
C THR A 58 3.92 -4.05 3.45
N LYS A 59 2.80 -4.49 4.05
CA LYS A 59 2.66 -4.63 5.50
C LYS A 59 3.52 -5.78 6.05
N ARG A 60 3.47 -6.96 5.42
CA ARG A 60 4.27 -8.12 5.85
C ARG A 60 5.77 -7.87 5.65
N LEU A 61 6.14 -7.28 4.51
CA LEU A 61 7.54 -6.94 4.23
C LEU A 61 8.08 -5.90 5.22
N ALA A 62 7.31 -4.87 5.56
CA ALA A 62 7.71 -3.88 6.55
C ALA A 62 7.98 -4.51 7.93
N ALA A 63 7.13 -5.45 8.38
CA ALA A 63 7.33 -6.18 9.62
C ALA A 63 8.58 -7.08 9.56
N HIS A 64 8.80 -7.77 8.45
CA HIS A 64 9.99 -8.60 8.22
C HIS A 64 11.28 -7.78 8.27
N LEU A 65 11.32 -6.64 7.58
CA LEU A 65 12.47 -5.74 7.56
C LEU A 65 12.71 -5.08 8.93
N HIS A 66 11.65 -4.79 9.69
CA HIS A 66 11.80 -4.31 11.07
C HIS A 66 12.47 -5.36 11.96
N GLY A 67 12.11 -6.63 11.83
CA GLY A 67 12.79 -7.74 12.51
C GLY A 67 14.28 -7.86 12.16
N ARG A 68 14.71 -7.33 11.01
CA ARG A 68 16.12 -7.23 10.58
C ARG A 68 16.78 -5.89 10.92
N GLY A 69 16.09 -5.01 11.66
CA GLY A 69 16.62 -3.74 12.13
C GLY A 69 16.26 -2.52 11.29
N LEU A 70 15.43 -2.63 10.24
CA LEU A 70 15.02 -1.46 9.47
C LEU A 70 14.14 -0.52 10.31
N THR A 71 14.68 0.66 10.60
CA THR A 71 13.99 1.73 11.33
C THR A 71 14.12 3.05 10.61
N THR A 72 13.26 4.00 10.93
CA THR A 72 13.39 5.39 10.49
C THR A 72 14.63 6.03 11.13
N VAL A 73 15.25 6.98 10.44
CA VAL A 73 16.38 7.74 11.00
C VAL A 73 15.90 8.53 12.24
N PRO A 74 16.52 8.35 13.41
CA PRO A 74 16.17 9.11 14.59
C PRO A 74 16.48 10.60 14.39
N THR A 75 15.75 11.43 15.09
CA THR A 75 16.00 12.88 15.14
C THR A 75 16.05 13.32 16.62
N VAL A 76 16.55 14.52 16.88
CA VAL A 76 16.58 15.09 18.24
C VAL A 76 15.21 15.02 18.94
N ARG A 77 14.11 15.14 18.18
CA ARG A 77 12.76 15.18 18.72
C ARG A 77 11.99 13.86 18.62
N LYS A 78 12.47 12.89 17.83
CA LYS A 78 11.75 11.64 17.57
C LYS A 78 12.73 10.47 17.53
N PRO A 79 12.52 9.43 18.35
CA PRO A 79 13.31 8.22 18.32
C PRO A 79 13.09 7.46 17.00
N ALA A 80 13.98 6.53 16.70
CA ALA A 80 13.82 5.57 15.60
C ALA A 80 12.53 4.75 15.81
N LYS A 81 11.78 4.51 14.74
CA LYS A 81 10.54 3.72 14.75
C LYS A 81 10.55 2.73 13.60
N ALA A 82 9.76 1.66 13.74
CA ALA A 82 9.50 0.73 12.66
C ALA A 82 8.97 1.47 11.41
N VAL A 83 9.43 1.08 10.24
CA VAL A 83 8.89 1.55 8.96
C VAL A 83 7.52 0.90 8.75
N THR A 84 6.49 1.70 8.52
CA THR A 84 5.14 1.19 8.28
C THR A 84 4.97 0.70 6.83
N GLY A 85 3.99 -0.19 6.56
CA GLY A 85 3.69 -0.63 5.20
C GLY A 85 3.36 0.52 4.23
N ALA A 86 2.71 1.59 4.72
CA ALA A 86 2.43 2.78 3.92
C ALA A 86 3.69 3.59 3.58
N GLN A 87 4.65 3.66 4.50
CA GLN A 87 5.95 4.29 4.24
C GLN A 87 6.77 3.46 3.26
N LEU A 88 6.78 2.13 3.44
CA LEU A 88 7.44 1.20 2.52
C LEU A 88 6.83 1.31 1.12
N HIS A 89 5.51 1.34 0.97
CA HIS A 89 4.85 1.54 -0.33
C HIS A 89 5.31 2.82 -1.03
N ARG A 90 5.37 3.94 -0.31
CA ARG A 90 5.85 5.22 -0.87
C ARG A 90 7.33 5.15 -1.26
N MET A 91 8.14 4.47 -0.47
CA MET A 91 9.56 4.24 -0.75
C MET A 91 9.72 3.42 -2.05
N LEU A 92 9.03 2.30 -2.19
CA LEU A 92 9.08 1.44 -3.37
C LEU A 92 8.61 2.16 -4.66
N ARG A 93 7.80 3.21 -4.55
CA ARG A 93 7.37 4.07 -5.68
C ARG A 93 8.32 5.23 -5.98
N HIS A 94 9.33 5.45 -5.14
CA HIS A 94 10.13 6.67 -5.25
C HIS A 94 11.29 6.49 -6.24
N PRO A 95 11.34 7.23 -7.37
CA PRO A 95 12.33 7.04 -8.43
C PRO A 95 13.78 7.36 -7.98
N TYR A 96 13.95 8.01 -6.86
CA TYR A 96 15.25 8.33 -6.27
C TYR A 96 16.12 7.07 -6.08
N TYR A 97 15.50 5.93 -5.74
CA TYR A 97 16.25 4.69 -5.48
C TYR A 97 16.89 4.10 -6.74
N LYS A 98 16.39 4.43 -7.93
CA LYS A 98 17.02 4.09 -9.22
C LYS A 98 17.95 5.20 -9.76
N GLY A 99 18.28 6.20 -8.95
CA GLY A 99 19.19 7.28 -9.34
C GLY A 99 18.52 8.48 -10.01
N VAL A 100 17.21 8.65 -9.89
CA VAL A 100 16.45 9.72 -10.55
C VAL A 100 15.87 10.69 -9.53
N ILE A 101 16.00 11.99 -9.78
CA ILE A 101 15.42 13.08 -8.98
C ILE A 101 14.21 13.63 -9.72
N SER A 102 13.05 13.61 -9.07
CA SER A 102 11.84 14.25 -9.61
C SER A 102 11.68 15.65 -9.02
N PHE A 103 11.55 16.65 -9.91
CA PHE A 103 11.32 18.05 -9.54
C PHE A 103 10.32 18.71 -10.47
N GLN A 104 9.22 19.24 -9.91
CA GLN A 104 8.11 19.86 -10.66
C GLN A 104 7.52 18.95 -11.77
N GLY A 105 7.47 17.64 -11.52
CA GLY A 105 6.95 16.67 -12.49
C GLY A 105 7.94 16.27 -13.60
N VAL A 106 9.18 16.80 -13.56
CA VAL A 106 10.25 16.43 -14.51
C VAL A 106 11.28 15.57 -13.78
N GLU A 107 11.76 14.53 -14.44
CA GLU A 107 12.80 13.64 -13.93
C GLU A 107 14.18 14.08 -14.44
N TYR A 108 15.15 14.08 -13.52
CA TYR A 108 16.54 14.43 -13.76
C TYR A 108 17.46 13.31 -13.26
N PRO A 109 18.59 13.03 -13.92
CA PRO A 109 19.58 12.11 -13.39
C PRO A 109 20.14 12.65 -12.06
N GLY A 110 20.16 11.81 -11.03
CA GLY A 110 20.74 12.14 -9.74
C GLY A 110 22.27 11.90 -9.73
N ALA A 111 23.00 12.72 -8.98
CA ALA A 111 24.44 12.50 -8.75
C ALA A 111 24.71 11.50 -7.60
N HIS A 112 23.66 11.00 -6.95
CA HIS A 112 23.78 10.01 -5.88
C HIS A 112 23.85 8.57 -6.43
N GLU A 113 24.52 7.68 -5.70
CA GLU A 113 24.58 6.27 -6.04
C GLU A 113 23.18 5.63 -5.94
N PRO A 114 22.68 4.96 -6.99
CA PRO A 114 21.40 4.26 -6.93
C PRO A 114 21.51 3.05 -6.01
N LEU A 115 20.46 2.77 -5.24
CA LEU A 115 20.37 1.55 -4.42
C LEU A 115 19.81 0.36 -5.21
N VAL A 116 19.15 0.62 -6.32
CA VAL A 116 18.44 -0.37 -7.12
C VAL A 116 18.66 -0.08 -8.59
N ASP A 117 18.87 -1.12 -9.38
CA ASP A 117 18.92 -1.03 -10.84
C ASP A 117 17.51 -0.79 -11.45
N GLU A 118 17.50 -0.35 -12.71
CA GLU A 118 16.26 -0.04 -13.43
C GLU A 118 15.36 -1.26 -13.61
N GLU A 119 15.94 -2.45 -13.78
CA GLU A 119 15.18 -3.68 -13.99
C GLU A 119 14.41 -4.06 -12.72
N THR A 120 15.09 -4.16 -11.58
CA THR A 120 14.47 -4.45 -10.28
C THR A 120 13.43 -3.39 -9.92
N TRP A 121 13.73 -2.09 -10.18
CA TRP A 121 12.76 -1.04 -9.93
C TRP A 121 11.50 -1.20 -10.79
N SER A 122 11.64 -1.50 -12.08
CA SER A 122 10.51 -1.73 -13.00
C SER A 122 9.68 -2.95 -12.61
N GLN A 123 10.31 -4.04 -12.19
CA GLN A 123 9.61 -5.22 -11.66
C GLN A 123 8.78 -4.87 -10.42
N VAL A 124 9.35 -4.10 -9.50
CA VAL A 124 8.62 -3.61 -8.31
C VAL A 124 7.41 -2.77 -8.71
N GLN A 125 7.54 -1.88 -9.73
CA GLN A 125 6.39 -1.10 -10.20
C GLN A 125 5.30 -1.99 -10.77
N ALA A 126 5.65 -2.98 -11.57
CA ALA A 126 4.70 -3.94 -12.13
C ALA A 126 3.94 -4.70 -11.02
N VAL A 127 4.63 -5.16 -9.97
CA VAL A 127 4.01 -5.81 -8.81
C VAL A 127 3.08 -4.83 -8.06
N LEU A 128 3.52 -3.58 -7.82
CA LEU A 128 2.69 -2.58 -7.17
C LEU A 128 1.43 -2.24 -7.96
N ASP A 129 1.51 -2.22 -9.29
CA ASP A 129 0.37 -1.94 -10.16
C ASP A 129 -0.57 -3.14 -10.25
N SER A 130 -0.07 -4.37 -10.29
CA SER A 130 -0.89 -5.57 -10.23
C SER A 130 -1.71 -5.62 -8.93
N HIS A 131 -1.11 -5.26 -7.80
CA HIS A 131 -1.82 -5.19 -6.52
C HIS A 131 -2.83 -4.02 -6.43
N ARG A 132 -2.72 -3.00 -7.28
CA ARG A 132 -3.71 -1.91 -7.35
C ARG A 132 -5.05 -2.39 -7.90
N PHE A 133 -5.02 -3.33 -8.83
CA PHE A 133 -6.20 -3.93 -9.44
C PHE A 133 -6.57 -5.28 -8.82
N GLY A 134 -5.67 -5.88 -8.03
CA GLY A 134 -5.92 -7.11 -7.31
C GLY A 134 -7.02 -6.98 -6.26
N GLU A 135 -7.71 -8.06 -5.99
CA GLU A 135 -8.70 -8.11 -4.90
C GLU A 135 -8.04 -7.70 -3.59
N ARG A 136 -8.51 -6.57 -3.02
CA ARG A 136 -8.18 -6.24 -1.63
C ARG A 136 -8.59 -7.43 -0.78
N GLU A 137 -7.66 -7.95 0.04
CA GLU A 137 -7.96 -8.98 1.04
C GLU A 137 -9.20 -8.51 1.83
N ARG A 138 -10.34 -9.14 1.55
CA ARG A 138 -11.64 -8.64 2.02
C ARG A 138 -11.75 -9.02 3.49
N GLN A 139 -11.90 -8.05 4.36
CA GLN A 139 -12.03 -8.27 5.82
C GLN A 139 -13.14 -9.25 6.20
N HIS A 140 -14.09 -9.47 5.30
CA HIS A 140 -15.20 -10.40 5.47
C HIS A 140 -15.34 -11.23 4.20
N ASN A 141 -14.92 -12.49 4.29
CA ASN A 141 -14.97 -13.44 3.18
C ASN A 141 -16.34 -14.14 3.17
N HIS A 142 -17.27 -13.64 2.37
CA HIS A 142 -18.59 -14.24 2.22
C HIS A 142 -18.92 -14.37 0.73
N HIS A 143 -19.40 -15.55 0.29
CA HIS A 143 -19.62 -15.87 -1.12
C HIS A 143 -20.67 -14.97 -1.80
N LEU A 144 -21.71 -14.53 -1.05
CA LEU A 144 -22.70 -13.58 -1.54
C LEU A 144 -22.26 -12.12 -1.50
N LYS A 145 -21.05 -11.82 -1.02
CA LYS A 145 -20.52 -10.46 -1.02
C LYS A 145 -20.31 -10.00 -2.47
N THR A 146 -20.85 -8.86 -2.82
CA THR A 146 -20.81 -8.26 -4.17
C THR A 146 -21.90 -8.72 -5.13
N THR A 147 -22.63 -9.79 -4.84
CA THR A 147 -23.71 -10.32 -5.71
C THR A 147 -25.09 -9.88 -5.26
N VAL A 148 -25.25 -9.42 -4.01
CA VAL A 148 -26.55 -9.01 -3.44
C VAL A 148 -26.68 -7.49 -3.44
N TYR A 149 -27.83 -7.00 -3.86
CA TYR A 149 -28.15 -5.58 -3.98
C TYR A 149 -29.37 -5.21 -3.15
N CYS A 150 -29.44 -3.97 -2.72
CA CYS A 150 -30.56 -3.42 -1.97
C CYS A 150 -31.77 -3.28 -2.87
N GLY A 151 -32.89 -3.93 -2.54
CA GLY A 151 -34.15 -3.85 -3.28
C GLY A 151 -34.81 -2.47 -3.26
N LEU A 152 -34.41 -1.56 -2.32
CA LEU A 152 -35.00 -0.21 -2.24
C LEU A 152 -34.25 0.83 -3.09
N CYS A 153 -32.90 0.71 -3.20
CA CYS A 153 -32.10 1.77 -3.85
C CYS A 153 -31.08 1.23 -4.86
N GLY A 154 -31.03 -0.07 -5.12
CA GLY A 154 -30.11 -0.69 -6.07
C GLY A 154 -28.62 -0.68 -5.65
N ALA A 155 -28.26 -0.10 -4.50
CA ALA A 155 -26.87 -0.10 -4.03
C ALA A 155 -26.46 -1.50 -3.56
N ARG A 156 -25.16 -1.82 -3.66
CA ARG A 156 -24.63 -3.09 -3.16
C ARG A 156 -24.84 -3.24 -1.66
N LEU A 157 -25.09 -4.45 -1.21
CA LEU A 157 -25.05 -4.80 0.20
C LEU A 157 -23.62 -5.10 0.63
N LEU A 158 -23.26 -4.60 1.80
CA LEU A 158 -21.96 -4.80 2.45
C LEU A 158 -22.14 -5.77 3.61
N VAL A 159 -21.14 -6.59 3.86
CA VAL A 159 -21.07 -7.46 5.05
C VAL A 159 -20.53 -6.65 6.22
N GLN A 160 -21.26 -6.64 7.32
CA GLN A 160 -20.86 -6.06 8.60
C GLN A 160 -21.01 -7.09 9.71
N ASN A 161 -19.95 -7.31 10.45
CA ASN A 161 -19.95 -8.15 11.64
C ASN A 161 -20.21 -7.30 12.88
N THR A 162 -21.24 -7.66 13.64
CA THR A 162 -21.61 -7.00 14.90
C THR A 162 -21.48 -8.01 16.03
N ARG A 163 -20.95 -7.60 17.18
CA ARG A 163 -20.88 -8.43 18.38
C ARG A 163 -21.94 -7.98 19.38
N ASN A 164 -22.59 -8.96 20.03
CA ASN A 164 -23.47 -8.66 21.14
C ASN A 164 -22.67 -8.41 22.44
N SER A 165 -23.35 -8.09 23.53
CA SER A 165 -22.74 -7.87 24.85
C SER A 165 -22.05 -9.10 25.42
N LYS A 166 -22.38 -10.31 24.95
CA LYS A 166 -21.77 -11.59 25.33
C LYS A 166 -20.57 -11.96 24.46
N GLY A 167 -20.29 -11.18 23.39
CA GLY A 167 -19.16 -11.40 22.47
C GLY A 167 -19.51 -12.24 21.24
N ASP A 168 -20.76 -12.74 21.11
CA ASP A 168 -21.18 -13.52 19.94
C ASP A 168 -21.19 -12.66 18.67
N LEU A 169 -20.79 -13.25 17.55
CA LEU A 169 -20.65 -12.57 16.28
C LEU A 169 -21.91 -12.76 15.42
N TYR A 170 -22.49 -11.67 14.98
CA TYR A 170 -23.66 -11.66 14.09
C TYR A 170 -23.30 -10.94 12.78
N PRO A 171 -23.19 -11.69 11.67
CA PRO A 171 -22.94 -11.10 10.36
C PRO A 171 -24.21 -10.58 9.72
N TYR A 172 -24.19 -9.33 9.25
CA TYR A 172 -25.33 -8.69 8.59
C TYR A 172 -24.99 -8.22 7.18
N PHE A 173 -25.97 -8.22 6.30
CA PHE A 173 -25.97 -7.38 5.11
C PHE A 173 -26.56 -6.01 5.42
N ILE A 174 -25.80 -4.95 5.08
CA ILE A 174 -26.20 -3.55 5.23
C ILE A 174 -26.11 -2.84 3.89
N CYS A 175 -26.99 -1.87 3.65
CA CYS A 175 -26.97 -1.10 2.40
C CYS A 175 -25.79 -0.11 2.38
N ALA A 176 -24.96 -0.14 1.32
CA ALA A 176 -23.84 0.77 1.15
C ALA A 176 -24.26 2.24 1.11
N LYS A 177 -25.38 2.56 0.47
CA LYS A 177 -25.92 3.93 0.41
C LYS A 177 -26.40 4.41 1.78
N ARG A 178 -27.10 3.55 2.54
CA ARG A 178 -27.48 3.88 3.92
C ARG A 178 -26.28 4.15 4.81
N GLN A 179 -25.22 3.35 4.69
CA GLN A 179 -24.02 3.52 5.50
C GLN A 179 -23.26 4.80 5.19
N ARG A 180 -23.24 5.24 3.91
CA ARG A 180 -22.44 6.40 3.47
C ARG A 180 -23.20 7.72 3.60
N THR A 181 -24.43 7.76 3.14
CA THR A 181 -25.22 9.01 2.97
C THR A 181 -26.50 9.04 3.78
N HIS A 182 -26.88 7.93 4.41
CA HIS A 182 -28.13 7.75 5.16
C HIS A 182 -29.41 7.86 4.30
N ASP A 183 -29.29 7.94 2.96
CA ASP A 183 -30.40 8.15 2.02
C ASP A 183 -31.23 6.89 1.72
N CYS A 184 -31.05 5.81 2.44
CA CYS A 184 -31.78 4.57 2.24
C CYS A 184 -32.33 4.05 3.57
N THR A 185 -33.58 3.63 3.56
CA THR A 185 -34.30 3.11 4.75
C THR A 185 -34.13 1.62 4.96
N PHE A 186 -33.35 0.92 4.10
CA PHE A 186 -33.10 -0.52 4.20
C PHE A 186 -32.56 -0.89 5.59
N LYS A 187 -33.23 -1.81 6.27
CA LYS A 187 -32.77 -2.34 7.57
C LYS A 187 -31.73 -3.43 7.35
N ALA A 188 -30.75 -3.52 8.27
CA ALA A 188 -29.78 -4.62 8.25
C ALA A 188 -30.50 -5.97 8.35
N VAL A 189 -30.04 -6.97 7.58
CA VAL A 189 -30.58 -8.32 7.55
C VAL A 189 -29.46 -9.29 7.88
N LEU A 190 -29.72 -10.28 8.74
CA LEU A 190 -28.78 -11.36 9.02
C LEU A 190 -28.42 -12.10 7.73
N ILE A 191 -27.17 -12.49 7.59
CA ILE A 191 -26.70 -13.21 6.40
C ILE A 191 -27.43 -14.55 6.26
N ASP A 192 -27.60 -15.28 7.35
CA ASP A 192 -28.27 -16.59 7.38
C ASP A 192 -29.70 -16.52 6.79
N VAL A 193 -30.44 -15.44 7.07
CA VAL A 193 -31.79 -15.24 6.52
C VAL A 193 -31.74 -15.06 4.98
N VAL A 194 -30.71 -14.40 4.48
CA VAL A 194 -30.54 -14.21 3.03
C VAL A 194 -30.15 -15.53 2.38
N GLU A 195 -29.27 -16.30 2.98
CA GLU A 195 -28.84 -17.61 2.49
C GLU A 195 -29.99 -18.61 2.43
N GLU A 196 -30.81 -18.65 3.46
CA GLU A 196 -32.02 -19.52 3.49
C GLU A 196 -32.98 -19.17 2.36
N ARG A 197 -33.25 -17.88 2.14
CA ARG A 197 -34.10 -17.42 1.03
C ARG A 197 -33.50 -17.75 -0.33
N MET A 198 -32.19 -17.58 -0.51
CA MET A 198 -31.49 -17.94 -1.74
C MET A 198 -31.56 -19.45 -1.99
N SER A 199 -31.31 -20.26 -0.99
CA SER A 199 -31.42 -21.73 -1.06
C SER A 199 -32.84 -22.17 -1.46
N THR A 200 -33.85 -21.54 -0.90
CA THR A 200 -35.25 -21.81 -1.26
C THR A 200 -35.53 -21.42 -2.71
N LEU A 201 -35.06 -20.26 -3.16
CA LEU A 201 -35.19 -19.81 -4.54
C LEU A 201 -34.54 -20.79 -5.53
N TYR A 202 -33.29 -21.21 -5.25
CA TYR A 202 -32.59 -22.19 -6.13
C TYR A 202 -33.29 -23.54 -6.22
N ARG A 203 -34.00 -23.99 -5.17
CA ARG A 203 -34.79 -25.22 -5.22
C ARG A 203 -36.02 -25.09 -6.14
N THR A 204 -36.51 -23.87 -6.37
CA THR A 204 -37.68 -23.62 -7.22
C THR A 204 -37.31 -23.35 -8.68
N ILE A 205 -36.04 -23.02 -8.97
CA ILE A 205 -35.57 -22.76 -10.33
C ILE A 205 -35.33 -24.11 -11.03
N GLN A 206 -36.15 -24.41 -12.02
CA GLN A 206 -35.89 -25.49 -12.96
C GLN A 206 -35.20 -24.91 -14.20
N LEU A 207 -33.97 -25.34 -14.45
CA LEU A 207 -33.30 -25.04 -15.72
C LEU A 207 -33.97 -25.89 -16.80
N SER A 208 -34.62 -25.26 -17.80
CA SER A 208 -35.07 -25.96 -18.98
C SER A 208 -33.82 -26.47 -19.73
N SER A 209 -33.82 -27.73 -20.05
CA SER A 209 -32.78 -28.36 -20.89
C SER A 209 -32.95 -27.95 -22.36
N GLN A 210 -32.83 -26.67 -22.67
CA GLN A 210 -32.76 -26.20 -24.05
C GLN A 210 -31.52 -25.31 -24.18
N ASP A 211 -30.61 -25.84 -25.01
CA ASP A 211 -29.38 -25.36 -25.66
C ASP A 211 -28.10 -25.64 -24.93
#